data_0c4e87a5ee075962964a4f4b09ba5bfb
#
_entry.id   0c4e87a5ee075962964a4f4b09ba5bfb
#
_cell.length_a   1.000
_cell.length_b   1.000
_cell.length_c   1.000
_cell.angle_alpha   90.00
_cell.angle_beta   90.00
_cell.angle_gamma   90.00
#
_symmetry.space_group_name_H-M   'P 1'
#
loop_
_entity.id
_entity.type
_entity.pdbx_description
1 polymer ?
#
loop_
_entity_poly.entity_id
_entity_poly.type
_entity_poly.pdbx_seq_one_letter_code
_entity_poly.pdbx_strand_id
1 'polypeptide(L)'
;MNIAQAIADTLDNYKNTPILEVGPGMGVLTQYLLSKGHDLTVVELDHESIEYLQENFPELKGHILEEDFLKLDLSKLFSGNFCVIGNYPYNISSQIFFKVLEYKDHIPCCSGMIQKEVAERMAAPPGSK
;
A
#
# COMPACT_ATOMS: atom_id res chain seq x y z
N MET A 1 0.97 -18.12 11.14
CA MET A 1 0.27 -17.42 10.03
C MET A 1 1.17 -16.34 9.46
N ASN A 2 1.21 -16.23 8.16
CA ASN A 2 1.96 -15.16 7.49
C ASN A 2 1.10 -13.90 7.45
N ILE A 3 1.55 -12.84 8.14
CA ILE A 3 0.79 -11.59 8.24
C ILE A 3 0.64 -10.92 6.87
N ALA A 4 1.69 -10.90 6.06
CA ALA A 4 1.62 -10.29 4.74
C ALA A 4 0.61 -11.00 3.84
N GLN A 5 0.57 -12.31 3.89
CA GLN A 5 -0.42 -13.09 3.14
C GLN A 5 -1.84 -12.79 3.62
N ALA A 6 -2.04 -12.72 4.94
CA ALA A 6 -3.35 -12.40 5.50
C ALA A 6 -3.83 -11.02 5.07
N ILE A 7 -2.93 -10.03 5.00
CA ILE A 7 -3.26 -8.70 4.54
C ILE A 7 -3.63 -8.71 3.06
N ALA A 8 -2.86 -9.42 2.24
CA ALA A 8 -3.17 -9.56 0.82
C ALA A 8 -4.54 -10.22 0.61
N ASP A 9 -4.89 -11.20 1.45
CA ASP A 9 -6.16 -11.90 1.38
C ASP A 9 -7.36 -10.98 1.61
N THR A 10 -7.17 -9.85 2.30
CA THR A 10 -8.26 -8.88 2.51
C THR A 10 -8.79 -8.28 1.21
N LEU A 11 -8.01 -8.36 0.14
CA LEU A 11 -8.40 -7.83 -1.17
C LEU A 11 -8.93 -8.89 -2.13
N ASP A 12 -9.19 -10.11 -1.66
CA ASP A 12 -9.64 -11.21 -2.53
C ASP A 12 -10.96 -10.91 -3.25
N ASN A 13 -11.81 -10.09 -2.67
CA ASN A 13 -13.08 -9.71 -3.28
C ASN A 13 -12.95 -8.57 -4.29
N TYR A 14 -11.73 -8.08 -4.51
CA TYR A 14 -11.48 -6.91 -5.37
C TYR A 14 -10.61 -7.26 -6.58
N LYS A 15 -10.76 -8.47 -7.14
CA LYS A 15 -9.91 -8.96 -8.24
C LYS A 15 -10.01 -8.12 -9.50
N ASN A 16 -11.14 -7.47 -9.73
CA ASN A 16 -11.37 -6.64 -10.92
C ASN A 16 -11.15 -5.15 -10.63
N THR A 17 -10.63 -4.81 -9.46
CA THR A 17 -10.38 -3.43 -9.06
C THR A 17 -8.87 -3.20 -9.01
N PRO A 18 -8.35 -2.13 -9.66
CA PRO A 18 -6.92 -1.83 -9.56
C PRO A 18 -6.49 -1.62 -8.11
N ILE A 19 -5.27 -2.00 -7.82
CA ILE A 19 -4.71 -1.88 -6.46
C ILE A 19 -3.47 -1.00 -6.51
N LEU A 20 -3.39 -0.05 -5.58
CA LEU A 20 -2.21 0.77 -5.36
C LEU A 20 -1.57 0.35 -4.06
N GLU A 21 -0.34 -0.15 -4.14
CA GLU A 21 0.44 -0.50 -2.95
C GLU A 21 1.38 0.65 -2.59
N VAL A 22 1.29 1.13 -1.35
CA VAL A 22 2.10 2.23 -0.84
C VAL A 22 3.29 1.66 -0.08
N GLY A 23 4.51 2.02 -0.49
CA GLY A 23 5.74 1.63 0.19
C GLY A 23 6.01 0.13 0.16
N PRO A 24 6.10 -0.50 -1.02
CA PRO A 24 6.29 -1.95 -1.10
C PRO A 24 7.62 -2.43 -0.54
N GLY A 25 8.63 -1.56 -0.44
CA GLY A 25 9.95 -1.96 0.06
C GLY A 25 10.55 -3.09 -0.76
N MET A 26 10.86 -4.19 -0.10
CA MET A 26 11.44 -5.38 -0.76
C MET A 26 10.39 -6.35 -1.29
N GLY A 27 9.12 -5.93 -1.33
CA GLY A 27 8.08 -6.70 -1.97
C GLY A 27 7.47 -7.82 -1.14
N VAL A 28 7.54 -7.74 0.18
CA VAL A 28 6.99 -8.78 1.06
C VAL A 28 5.48 -8.95 0.83
N LEU A 29 4.75 -7.85 0.74
CA LEU A 29 3.32 -7.88 0.47
C LEU A 29 3.06 -8.02 -1.04
N THR A 30 3.89 -7.38 -1.85
CA THR A 30 3.79 -7.35 -3.31
C THR A 30 3.72 -8.77 -3.91
N GLN A 31 4.56 -9.68 -3.43
CA GLN A 31 4.62 -11.04 -3.95
C GLN A 31 3.27 -11.76 -3.86
N TYR A 32 2.54 -11.56 -2.78
CA TYR A 32 1.23 -12.20 -2.60
C TYR A 32 0.17 -11.57 -3.49
N LEU A 33 0.22 -10.25 -3.65
CA LEU A 33 -0.73 -9.54 -4.52
C LEU A 33 -0.55 -9.96 -5.98
N LEU A 34 0.69 -10.07 -6.44
CA LEU A 34 0.97 -10.52 -7.80
C LEU A 34 0.58 -11.98 -8.01
N SER A 35 0.84 -12.85 -7.03
CA SER A 35 0.49 -14.27 -7.15
C SER A 35 -1.00 -14.49 -7.22
N LYS A 36 -1.79 -13.56 -6.68
CA LYS A 36 -3.25 -13.60 -6.76
C LYS A 36 -3.80 -13.03 -8.07
N GLY A 37 -2.95 -12.49 -8.92
CA GLY A 37 -3.36 -11.96 -10.22
C GLY A 37 -3.97 -10.57 -10.20
N HIS A 38 -3.71 -9.79 -9.14
CA HIS A 38 -4.21 -8.42 -9.05
C HIS A 38 -3.56 -7.49 -10.07
N ASP A 39 -4.33 -6.49 -10.50
CA ASP A 39 -3.82 -5.37 -11.28
C ASP A 39 -3.15 -4.41 -10.31
N LEU A 40 -1.84 -4.53 -10.16
CA LEU A 40 -1.08 -3.87 -9.09
C LEU A 40 -0.18 -2.78 -9.63
N THR A 41 -0.28 -1.59 -9.03
CA THR A 41 0.67 -0.49 -9.20
C THR A 41 1.27 -0.20 -7.84
N VAL A 42 2.57 0.05 -7.78
CA VAL A 42 3.27 0.36 -6.54
C VAL A 42 3.82 1.77 -6.58
N VAL A 43 3.84 2.44 -5.44
CA VAL A 43 4.44 3.76 -5.29
C VAL A 43 5.50 3.69 -4.18
N GLU A 44 6.73 4.09 -4.52
CA GLU A 44 7.90 3.94 -3.65
C GLU A 44 8.85 5.10 -3.88
N LEU A 45 9.43 5.62 -2.80
CA LEU A 45 10.42 6.69 -2.88
C LEU A 45 11.86 6.18 -2.83
N ASP A 46 12.08 5.03 -2.20
CA ASP A 46 13.43 4.50 -2.02
C ASP A 46 13.96 3.86 -3.30
N HIS A 47 15.00 4.47 -3.85
CA HIS A 47 15.57 4.03 -5.13
C HIS A 47 16.10 2.59 -5.08
N GLU A 48 16.72 2.19 -3.97
CA GLU A 48 17.21 0.82 -3.82
C GLU A 48 16.07 -0.19 -3.82
N SER A 49 14.95 0.14 -3.18
CA SER A 49 13.76 -0.69 -3.19
C SER A 49 13.20 -0.82 -4.61
N ILE A 50 13.18 0.29 -5.35
CA ILE A 50 12.69 0.29 -6.73
C ILE A 50 13.56 -0.62 -7.60
N GLU A 51 14.89 -0.53 -7.48
CA GLU A 51 15.77 -1.42 -8.21
C GLU A 51 15.51 -2.88 -7.87
N TYR A 52 15.34 -3.19 -6.60
CA TYR A 52 15.03 -4.55 -6.16
C TYR A 52 13.72 -5.04 -6.76
N LEU A 53 12.69 -4.20 -6.75
CA LEU A 53 11.39 -4.56 -7.32
C LEU A 53 11.47 -4.81 -8.81
N GLN A 54 12.22 -4.00 -9.53
CA GLN A 54 12.41 -4.17 -10.98
C GLN A 54 13.10 -5.48 -11.31
N GLU A 55 14.10 -5.89 -10.51
CA GLU A 55 14.83 -7.13 -10.72
C GLU A 55 14.03 -8.37 -10.36
N ASN A 56 13.27 -8.30 -9.26
CA ASN A 56 12.64 -9.48 -8.68
C ASN A 56 11.17 -9.63 -9.08
N PHE A 57 10.53 -8.57 -9.57
CA PHE A 57 9.12 -8.58 -9.96
C PHE A 57 8.95 -7.99 -11.36
N PRO A 58 9.36 -8.72 -12.41
CA PRO A 58 9.24 -8.21 -13.77
C PRO A 58 7.80 -7.88 -14.18
N GLU A 59 6.81 -8.48 -13.51
CA GLU A 59 5.39 -8.18 -13.71
C GLU A 59 5.06 -6.71 -13.42
N LEU A 60 5.88 -6.03 -12.60
CA LEU A 60 5.66 -4.63 -12.25
C LEU A 60 6.18 -3.64 -13.29
N LYS A 61 6.74 -4.12 -14.41
CA LYS A 61 7.26 -3.22 -15.45
C LYS A 61 6.16 -2.26 -15.91
N GLY A 62 6.45 -0.96 -15.82
CA GLY A 62 5.48 0.07 -16.16
C GLY A 62 4.48 0.39 -15.06
N HIS A 63 4.57 -0.27 -13.90
CA HIS A 63 3.65 -0.12 -12.80
C HIS A 63 4.34 0.30 -11.50
N ILE A 64 5.58 0.77 -11.59
CA ILE A 64 6.33 1.28 -10.42
C ILE A 64 6.43 2.80 -10.55
N LEU A 65 5.90 3.51 -9.55
CA LEU A 65 5.95 4.97 -9.49
C LEU A 65 6.98 5.37 -8.43
N GLU A 66 8.02 6.06 -8.87
CA GLU A 66 9.02 6.63 -7.97
C GLU A 66 8.54 8.01 -7.54
N GLU A 67 7.56 8.05 -6.65
CA GLU A 67 6.90 9.28 -6.22
C GLU A 67 6.50 9.20 -4.76
N ASP A 68 6.24 10.38 -4.19
CA ASP A 68 5.70 10.48 -2.83
C ASP A 68 4.18 10.33 -2.89
N PHE A 69 3.65 9.30 -2.25
CA PHE A 69 2.21 9.05 -2.22
C PHE A 69 1.43 10.27 -1.75
N LEU A 70 1.94 11.00 -0.78
CA LEU A 70 1.25 12.16 -0.22
C LEU A 70 1.13 13.32 -1.20
N LYS A 71 1.98 13.36 -2.23
CA LYS A 71 1.98 14.40 -3.27
C LYS A 71 1.32 13.96 -4.57
N LEU A 72 0.97 12.69 -4.65
CA LEU A 72 0.44 12.10 -5.89
C LEU A 72 -1.02 12.47 -6.09
N ASP A 73 -1.39 12.84 -7.32
CA ASP A 73 -2.78 13.09 -7.66
C ASP A 73 -3.43 11.78 -8.10
N LEU A 74 -4.17 11.17 -7.19
CA LEU A 74 -4.79 9.86 -7.43
C LEU A 74 -5.89 9.92 -8.48
N SER A 75 -6.51 11.09 -8.69
CA SER A 75 -7.54 11.23 -9.72
C SER A 75 -6.97 11.14 -11.13
N LYS A 76 -5.68 11.44 -11.29
CA LYS A 76 -5.00 11.29 -12.58
C LYS A 76 -4.50 9.87 -12.81
N LEU A 77 -4.30 9.13 -11.74
CA LEU A 77 -3.74 7.79 -11.79
C LEU A 77 -4.82 6.75 -12.10
N PHE A 78 -6.00 6.93 -11.54
CA PHE A 78 -7.11 6.00 -11.70
C PHE A 78 -8.35 6.74 -12.16
N SER A 79 -8.99 6.25 -13.23
CA SER A 79 -10.23 6.85 -13.74
C SER A 79 -11.47 6.36 -13.00
N GLY A 80 -11.35 5.29 -12.23
CA GLY A 80 -12.46 4.69 -11.49
C GLY A 80 -12.03 4.31 -10.08
N ASN A 81 -12.68 3.30 -9.53
CA ASN A 81 -12.37 2.83 -8.19
C ASN A 81 -11.03 2.09 -8.15
N PHE A 82 -10.35 2.17 -7.02
CA PHE A 82 -9.10 1.46 -6.76
C PHE A 82 -8.98 1.17 -5.27
N CYS A 83 -8.24 0.13 -4.93
CA CYS A 83 -7.95 -0.20 -3.54
C CYS A 83 -6.58 0.29 -3.16
N VAL A 84 -6.38 0.63 -1.89
CA VAL A 84 -5.08 1.04 -1.35
C VAL A 84 -4.64 0.02 -0.32
N ILE A 85 -3.40 -0.41 -0.40
CA ILE A 85 -2.82 -1.37 0.52
C ILE A 85 -1.37 -0.98 0.79
N GLY A 86 -0.85 -1.33 1.94
CA GLY A 86 0.56 -1.06 2.22
C GLY A 86 0.98 -1.44 3.62
N ASN A 87 2.29 -1.33 3.83
CA ASN A 87 2.90 -1.40 5.15
C ASN A 87 3.29 0.04 5.49
N TYR A 88 2.43 0.73 6.22
CA TYR A 88 2.50 2.18 6.37
C TYR A 88 3.55 2.59 7.41
N PRO A 89 4.49 3.50 7.06
CA PRO A 89 5.40 4.08 8.04
C PRO A 89 4.61 4.82 9.12
N TYR A 90 5.01 4.63 10.38
CA TYR A 90 4.23 5.20 11.48
C TYR A 90 4.19 6.72 11.45
N ASN A 91 5.28 7.37 11.04
CA ASN A 91 5.40 8.82 11.08
C ASN A 91 4.53 9.55 10.06
N ILE A 92 4.03 8.82 9.04
CA ILE A 92 3.15 9.41 8.02
C ILE A 92 1.83 8.65 7.87
N SER A 93 1.57 7.65 8.71
CA SER A 93 0.37 6.83 8.58
C SER A 93 -0.92 7.65 8.67
N SER A 94 -0.97 8.63 9.57
CA SER A 94 -2.13 9.52 9.69
C SER A 94 -2.37 10.33 8.41
N GLN A 95 -1.29 10.85 7.81
CA GLN A 95 -1.39 11.61 6.57
C GLN A 95 -1.87 10.73 5.42
N ILE A 96 -1.40 9.48 5.38
CA ILE A 96 -1.87 8.52 4.37
C ILE A 96 -3.37 8.28 4.53
N PHE A 97 -3.84 8.05 5.75
CA PHE A 97 -5.26 7.84 5.99
C PHE A 97 -6.10 9.07 5.66
N PHE A 98 -5.64 10.28 5.98
CA PHE A 98 -6.34 11.49 5.57
C PHE A 98 -6.45 11.60 4.06
N LYS A 99 -5.39 11.26 3.34
CA LYS A 99 -5.43 11.26 1.88
C LYS A 99 -6.42 10.23 1.34
N VAL A 100 -6.43 9.03 1.93
CA VAL A 100 -7.40 8.00 1.54
C VAL A 100 -8.84 8.52 1.75
N LEU A 101 -9.09 9.22 2.85
CA LEU A 101 -10.41 9.79 3.13
C LEU A 101 -10.82 10.84 2.10
N GLU A 102 -9.88 11.61 1.57
CA GLU A 102 -10.17 12.57 0.50
C GLU A 102 -10.73 11.88 -0.74
N TYR A 103 -10.32 10.65 -1.00
CA TYR A 103 -10.74 9.87 -2.17
C TYR A 103 -11.70 8.73 -1.80
N LYS A 104 -12.35 8.81 -0.65
CA LYS A 104 -13.16 7.70 -0.11
C LYS A 104 -14.22 7.18 -1.07
N ASP A 105 -14.76 8.05 -1.92
CA ASP A 105 -15.81 7.67 -2.88
C ASP A 105 -15.27 6.77 -4.00
N HIS A 106 -13.94 6.73 -4.17
CA HIS A 106 -13.27 5.92 -5.19
C HIS A 106 -12.45 4.79 -4.58
N ILE A 107 -12.34 4.72 -3.26
CA ILE A 107 -11.54 3.71 -2.58
C ILE A 107 -12.46 2.78 -1.78
N PRO A 108 -12.93 1.67 -2.40
CA PRO A 108 -13.82 0.75 -1.69
C PRO A 108 -13.14 -0.03 -0.59
N CYS A 109 -11.81 -0.14 -0.63
CA CYS A 109 -11.07 -0.86 0.41
C CYS A 109 -9.69 -0.24 0.61
N CYS A 110 -9.34 0.00 1.85
CA CYS A 110 -7.99 0.39 2.26
C CYS A 110 -7.54 -0.62 3.31
N SER A 111 -6.44 -1.30 3.02
CA SER A 111 -5.94 -2.38 3.87
C SER A 111 -4.44 -2.19 4.11
N GLY A 112 -3.88 -2.98 5.02
CA GLY A 112 -2.45 -2.93 5.30
C GLY A 112 -2.17 -3.03 6.78
N MET A 113 -0.92 -2.72 7.14
CA MET A 113 -0.52 -2.70 8.54
C MET A 113 0.24 -1.41 8.85
N ILE A 114 0.13 -0.99 10.09
CA ILE A 114 0.91 0.12 10.65
C ILE A 114 2.14 -0.49 11.29
N GLN A 115 3.29 0.14 11.11
CA GLN A 115 4.53 -0.36 11.68
C GLN A 115 4.43 -0.48 13.19
N LYS A 116 5.24 -1.38 13.76
CA LYS A 116 5.15 -1.79 15.16
C LYS A 116 5.12 -0.63 16.16
N GLU A 117 5.97 0.38 15.95
CA GLU A 117 6.06 1.53 16.86
C GLU A 117 4.74 2.28 16.99
N VAL A 118 4.01 2.43 15.88
CA VAL A 118 2.70 3.10 15.91
C VAL A 118 1.68 2.21 16.61
N ALA A 119 1.69 0.91 16.32
CA ALA A 119 0.77 -0.02 16.96
C ALA A 119 0.95 0.00 18.48
N GLU A 120 2.19 0.02 18.96
CA GLU A 120 2.48 0.10 20.39
C GLU A 120 1.98 1.39 21.01
N ARG A 121 2.16 2.53 20.34
CA ARG A 121 1.68 3.82 20.81
C ARG A 121 0.15 3.88 20.87
N MET A 122 -0.51 3.36 19.86
CA MET A 122 -1.96 3.36 19.80
C MET A 122 -2.58 2.44 20.85
N ALA A 123 -1.86 1.40 21.23
CA ALA A 123 -2.30 0.47 22.27
C ALA A 123 -2.05 0.97 23.68
N ALA A 124 -1.20 2.01 23.84
CA ALA A 124 -0.88 2.54 25.17
C ALA A 124 -2.10 3.25 25.78
N PRO A 125 -2.34 3.07 27.10
CA PRO A 125 -3.42 3.81 27.76
C PRO A 125 -3.21 5.33 27.67
N PRO A 126 -4.29 6.11 27.67
CA PRO A 126 -4.17 7.57 27.72
C PRO A 126 -3.33 8.03 28.90
N GLY A 127 -2.39 8.94 28.64
CA GLY A 127 -1.48 9.44 29.68
C GLY A 127 -0.23 8.60 29.88
N SER A 128 -0.14 7.47 29.26
CA SER A 128 1.03 6.57 29.30
C SER A 128 2.04 7.06 28.25
N LYS A 129 3.14 7.59 28.66
CA LYS A 129 4.16 8.10 27.74
C LYS A 129 5.56 7.79 28.20
#